data_5b24e73d25bf01e0da3e8490518250cb
#
_entry.id   5b24e73d25bf01e0da3e8490518250cb
#
_cell.length_a   1.000
_cell.length_b   1.000
_cell.length_c   1.000
_cell.angle_alpha   90.00
_cell.angle_beta   90.00
_cell.angle_gamma   90.00
#
_symmetry.space_group_name_H-M   'P 1'
#
loop_
_entity.id
_entity.type
_entity.pdbx_description
1 polymer ?
#
loop_
_entity_poly.entity_id
_entity_poly.type
_entity_poly.pdbx_seq_one_letter_code
_entity_poly.pdbx_strand_id
1 'polypeptide(L)' 'METLGTKGNYRLINDGCATAPYLITIEKKKVYPSGFIVWERVPNTPIYTDYKKAIIALDNLK' A
#
# COMPACT_ATOMS: atom_id res chain seq x y z
N MET A 1 -11.37 -1.88 -4.06
CA MET A 1 -10.09 -1.36 -3.55
C MET A 1 -10.34 -0.73 -2.19
N GLU A 2 -9.54 -1.09 -1.21
CA GLU A 2 -9.71 -0.67 0.18
C GLU A 2 -8.38 -0.28 0.79
N THR A 3 -8.34 0.84 1.51
CA THR A 3 -7.15 1.26 2.24
C THR A 3 -7.15 0.59 3.61
N LEU A 4 -6.14 -0.25 3.88
CA LEU A 4 -6.04 -1.00 5.12
C LEU A 4 -5.25 -0.28 6.21
N GLY A 5 -4.36 0.63 5.84
CA GLY A 5 -3.55 1.36 6.79
C GLY A 5 -2.69 2.40 6.09
N THR A 6 -2.19 3.35 6.88
CA THR A 6 -1.31 4.41 6.39
C THR A 6 -0.17 4.63 7.37
N LYS A 7 0.99 5.05 6.85
CA LYS A 7 2.13 5.47 7.66
C LYS A 7 2.90 6.53 6.89
N GLY A 8 2.81 7.78 7.34
CA GLY A 8 3.46 8.90 6.65
C GLY A 8 2.95 9.01 5.21
N ASN A 9 3.87 8.89 4.26
CA ASN A 9 3.55 8.97 2.83
C ASN A 9 3.24 7.60 2.19
N TYR A 10 3.05 6.56 2.99
CA TYR A 10 2.78 5.21 2.52
C TYR A 10 1.39 4.76 2.92
N ARG A 11 0.81 3.87 2.13
CA ARG A 11 -0.46 3.23 2.45
C ARG A 11 -0.49 1.79 1.97
N LEU A 12 -1.33 0.98 2.60
CA LEU A 12 -1.63 -0.37 2.17
C LEU A 12 -2.97 -0.38 1.45
N ILE A 13 -2.98 -0.91 0.23
CA ILE A 13 -4.20 -1.03 -0.58
C ILE A 13 -4.50 -2.50 -0.79
N ASN A 14 -5.73 -2.89 -0.52
CA ASN A 14 -6.21 -4.24 -0.76
C ASN A 14 -7.12 -4.26 -1.99
N ASP A 15 -6.74 -5.05 -2.99
CA ASP A 15 -7.54 -5.33 -4.19
C ASP A 15 -8.08 -6.76 -4.18
N GLY A 16 -8.24 -7.34 -3.00
CA GLY A 16 -8.74 -8.70 -2.84
C GLY A 16 -10.15 -8.90 -3.38
N CYS A 17 -10.48 -10.16 -3.64
CA CYS A 17 -11.80 -10.58 -4.10
C CYS A 17 -12.26 -11.81 -3.33
N ALA A 18 -13.41 -12.38 -3.68
CA ALA A 18 -13.98 -13.52 -2.97
C ALA A 18 -13.07 -14.75 -2.96
N THR A 19 -12.29 -14.97 -4.03
CA THR A 19 -11.37 -16.11 -4.14
C THR A 19 -9.97 -15.80 -3.58
N ALA A 20 -9.62 -14.53 -3.46
CA ALA A 20 -8.35 -14.08 -2.90
C ALA A 20 -8.62 -12.82 -2.06
N PRO A 21 -9.04 -12.98 -0.78
CA PRO A 21 -9.51 -11.84 0.03
C PRO A 21 -8.44 -10.80 0.33
N TYR A 22 -7.16 -11.17 0.26
CA TYR A 22 -6.06 -10.24 0.47
C TYR A 22 -5.08 -10.24 -0.70
N LEU A 23 -5.05 -9.17 -1.45
CA LEU A 23 -4.03 -8.85 -2.44
C LEU A 23 -3.56 -7.43 -2.11
N ILE A 24 -2.61 -7.33 -1.19
CA ILE A 24 -2.23 -6.06 -0.56
C ILE A 24 -0.95 -5.54 -1.19
N THR A 25 -0.98 -4.30 -1.65
CA THR A 25 0.19 -3.61 -2.19
C THR A 25 0.51 -2.39 -1.35
N ILE A 26 1.79 -2.01 -1.35
CA ILE A 26 2.25 -0.79 -0.69
C ILE A 26 2.36 0.30 -1.73
N GLU A 27 1.75 1.45 -1.46
CA GLU A 27 1.82 2.62 -2.32
C GLU A 27 2.46 3.79 -1.60
N LYS A 28 3.17 4.61 -2.35
CA LYS A 28 3.79 5.84 -1.85
C LYS A 28 3.11 7.05 -2.46
N LYS A 29 2.84 8.04 -1.63
CA LYS A 29 2.26 9.31 -2.06
C LYS A 29 3.33 10.15 -2.75
N LYS A 30 2.97 10.67 -3.92
CA LYS A 30 3.80 11.61 -4.67
C LYS A 30 3.03 12.91 -4.86
N VAL A 31 3.61 14.02 -4.43
CA VAL A 31 3.00 15.35 -4.55
C VAL A 31 3.78 16.13 -5.58
N TYR A 32 3.07 16.63 -6.61
CA TYR A 32 3.66 17.47 -7.63
C TYR A 32 3.61 18.96 -7.21
N PRO A 33 4.46 19.81 -7.79
CA PRO A 33 4.47 21.23 -7.46
C PRO A 33 3.13 21.94 -7.65
N SER A 34 2.28 21.43 -8.55
CA SER A 34 0.94 21.96 -8.78
C SER A 34 -0.05 21.62 -7.65
N GLY A 35 0.36 20.81 -6.67
CA GLY A 35 -0.50 20.30 -5.62
C GLY A 35 -1.21 18.99 -5.98
N PHE A 36 -0.98 18.47 -7.18
CA PHE A 36 -1.56 17.21 -7.62
C PHE A 36 -0.95 16.04 -6.85
N ILE A 37 -1.77 15.14 -6.34
CA ILE A 37 -1.33 14.00 -5.54
C ILE A 37 -1.60 12.72 -6.32
N VAL A 38 -0.56 11.86 -6.42
CA VAL A 38 -0.63 10.54 -7.05
C VAL A 38 -0.10 9.51 -6.07
N TRP A 39 -0.75 8.35 -6.02
CA TRP A 39 -0.25 7.21 -5.28
C TRP A 39 0.35 6.21 -6.26
N GLU A 40 1.61 5.83 -6.04
CA GLU A 40 2.33 4.91 -6.89
C GLU A 40 2.76 3.70 -6.08
N ARG A 41 2.67 2.51 -6.69
CA ARG A 41 3.18 1.29 -6.06
C ARG A 41 4.68 1.43 -5.81
N VAL A 42 5.12 1.08 -4.60
CA VAL A 42 6.54 1.07 -4.27
C VAL A 42 7.22 -0.05 -5.05
N PRO A 43 8.28 0.23 -5.85
CA PRO A 43 8.96 -0.80 -6.62
C PRO A 43 9.65 -1.81 -5.70
N ASN A 44 9.81 -3.03 -6.20
CA ASN A 44 10.48 -4.14 -5.51
C ASN A 44 9.75 -4.60 -4.24
N THR A 45 8.48 -4.27 -4.08
CA THR A 45 7.66 -4.80 -2.98
C THR A 45 6.76 -5.91 -3.51
N PRO A 46 6.58 -7.00 -2.75
CA PRO A 46 5.68 -8.07 -3.17
C PRO A 46 4.23 -7.69 -2.98
N ILE A 47 3.34 -8.49 -3.56
CA ILE A 47 1.92 -8.47 -3.20
C ILE A 47 1.77 -9.33 -1.96
N TYR A 48 1.25 -8.76 -0.89
CA TYR A 48 1.05 -9.48 0.36
C TYR A 48 -0.33 -10.12 0.36
N THR A 49 -0.38 -11.38 0.76
CA THR A 49 -1.64 -12.12 0.94
C THR A 49 -2.00 -12.28 2.41
N ASP A 50 -1.13 -11.80 3.30
CA ASP A 50 -1.30 -11.86 4.75
C ASP A 50 -1.28 -10.43 5.30
N TYR A 51 -2.36 -10.04 5.96
CA TYR A 51 -2.51 -8.70 6.53
C TYR A 51 -1.40 -8.37 7.54
N LYS A 52 -1.04 -9.32 8.40
CA LYS A 52 0.00 -9.09 9.42
C LYS A 52 1.35 -8.81 8.78
N LYS A 53 1.71 -9.58 7.74
CA LYS A 53 2.96 -9.36 7.02
C LYS A 53 2.98 -8.00 6.34
N ALA A 54 1.86 -7.60 5.78
CA ALA A 54 1.74 -6.28 5.14
C ALA A 54 1.92 -5.15 6.16
N ILE A 55 1.32 -5.27 7.34
CA ILE A 55 1.45 -4.27 8.40
C ILE A 55 2.89 -4.17 8.89
N ILE A 56 3.57 -5.30 9.07
CA ILE A 56 4.99 -5.31 9.48
C ILE A 56 5.85 -4.62 8.42
N ALA A 57 5.60 -4.91 7.15
CA ALA A 57 6.32 -4.26 6.06
C ALA A 57 6.09 -2.75 6.05
N LEU A 58 4.86 -2.30 6.28
CA LEU A 58 4.54 -0.88 6.36
C LEU A 58 5.28 -0.22 7.53
N ASP A 59 5.31 -0.86 8.70
CA ASP A 59 5.99 -0.33 9.89
C ASP A 59 7.50 -0.20 9.70
N ASN A 60 8.09 -1.02 8.84
CA ASN A 60 9.51 -0.98 8.56
C ASN A 60 9.91 0.05 7.50
N LEU A 61 8.96 0.72 6.88
CA LEU A 61 9.24 1.80 5.93
C LEU A 61 9.61 3.08 6.68
N LYS A 62 10.56 3.80 6.08
CA LYS A 62 11.06 5.05 6.67
C LYS A 62 10.53 6.28 5.98
#